data_2b5827965d32c31f9759df2608aaf4f2
#
_entry.id   2b5827965d32c31f9759df2608aaf4f2
#
_cell.length_a   1.000
_cell.length_b   1.000
_cell.length_c   1.000
_cell.angle_alpha   90.00
_cell.angle_beta   90.00
_cell.angle_gamma   90.00
#
_symmetry.space_group_name_H-M   'P 1'
#
loop_
_entity.id
_entity.type
_entity.pdbx_description
1 polymer ?
#
loop_
_entity_poly.entity_id
_entity_poly.type
_entity_poly.pdbx_seq_one_letter_code
_entity_poly.pdbx_strand_id
1 'polypeptide(L)'
;MKLILMIKKEDADEKVGEGWIRAWMMFEVLAVNENTTKNSLESLMSRLENDNRVGLYKKEFGDIREVEKPIKNVDIGYSLTCEVELISKKFDNLIQVVTEYGPAAIEILEPKKLDIDAGEAQAILNSISQMMHQFAAAGAGGIVFIKGK
;
A
#
# COMPACT_ATOMS: atom_id res chain seq x y z
N MET A 1 16.73 -4.43 18.60
CA MET A 1 17.27 -5.14 17.45
C MET A 1 16.28 -5.13 16.30
N LYS A 2 16.74 -4.75 15.14
CA LYS A 2 15.87 -4.73 13.96
C LYS A 2 15.78 -6.14 13.37
N LEU A 3 14.58 -6.62 13.13
CA LEU A 3 14.35 -7.88 12.47
C LEU A 3 14.44 -7.72 10.96
N ILE A 4 14.92 -8.74 10.29
CA ILE A 4 14.85 -8.80 8.83
C ILE A 4 13.46 -9.26 8.46
N LEU A 5 12.77 -8.43 7.72
CA LEU A 5 11.35 -8.62 7.46
C LEU A 5 11.05 -8.97 6.02
N MET A 6 12.01 -8.74 5.12
CA MET A 6 11.89 -9.20 3.74
C MET A 6 12.12 -10.70 3.67
N ILE A 7 11.28 -11.37 2.90
CA ILE A 7 11.39 -12.80 2.67
C ILE A 7 12.23 -13.07 1.43
N LYS A 8 12.68 -14.29 1.27
CA LYS A 8 13.40 -14.70 0.07
C LYS A 8 12.43 -14.93 -1.07
N LYS A 9 12.89 -14.67 -2.30
CA LYS A 9 12.04 -14.89 -3.48
C LYS A 9 11.60 -16.34 -3.58
N GLU A 10 12.47 -17.29 -3.23
CA GLU A 10 12.16 -18.73 -3.25
C GLU A 10 10.99 -19.05 -2.31
N ASP A 11 10.97 -18.43 -1.14
CA ASP A 11 9.90 -18.62 -0.17
C ASP A 11 8.59 -18.01 -0.70
N ALA A 12 8.68 -16.85 -1.36
CA ALA A 12 7.53 -16.24 -1.99
C ALA A 12 6.98 -17.14 -3.10
N ASP A 13 7.84 -17.69 -3.94
CA ASP A 13 7.43 -18.59 -5.04
C ASP A 13 6.71 -19.82 -4.49
N GLU A 14 7.20 -20.37 -3.39
CA GLU A 14 6.55 -21.52 -2.72
C GLU A 14 5.14 -21.15 -2.26
N LYS A 15 4.99 -20.00 -1.62
CA LYS A 15 3.69 -19.55 -1.12
C LYS A 15 2.71 -19.29 -2.26
N VAL A 16 3.17 -18.70 -3.34
CA VAL A 16 2.34 -18.49 -4.55
C VAL A 16 1.88 -19.84 -5.10
N GLY A 17 2.77 -20.83 -5.10
CA GLY A 17 2.42 -22.20 -5.47
C GLY A 17 1.34 -22.81 -4.58
N GLU A 18 1.23 -22.35 -3.33
CA GLU A 18 0.19 -22.77 -2.38
C GLU A 18 -1.10 -21.96 -2.48
N GLY A 19 -1.16 -21.02 -3.41
CA GLY A 19 -2.36 -20.23 -3.64
C GLY A 19 -2.33 -18.79 -3.11
N TRP A 20 -1.20 -18.35 -2.57
CA TRP A 20 -1.06 -16.95 -2.17
C TRP A 20 -1.04 -16.03 -3.39
N ILE A 21 -1.38 -14.77 -3.16
CA ILE A 21 -1.44 -13.75 -4.22
C ILE A 21 -0.10 -13.05 -4.29
N ARG A 22 0.42 -12.90 -5.51
CA ARG A 22 1.60 -12.09 -5.80
C ARG A 22 1.16 -10.77 -6.39
N ALA A 23 1.66 -9.66 -5.86
CA ALA A 23 1.31 -8.34 -6.35
C ALA A 23 2.54 -7.45 -6.44
N TRP A 24 2.48 -6.52 -7.35
CA TRP A 24 3.41 -5.40 -7.47
C TRP A 24 2.70 -4.14 -7.04
N MET A 25 3.40 -3.28 -6.30
CA MET A 25 2.89 -1.98 -5.90
C MET A 25 3.96 -0.92 -6.09
N MET A 26 3.52 0.29 -6.42
CA MET A 26 4.40 1.45 -6.47
C MET A 26 3.89 2.49 -5.50
N PHE A 27 4.79 3.01 -4.68
CA PHE A 27 4.50 4.07 -3.72
C PHE A 27 5.24 5.32 -4.14
N GLU A 28 4.61 6.47 -3.92
CA GLU A 28 5.21 7.76 -4.24
C GLU A 28 4.98 8.73 -3.09
N VAL A 29 6.03 9.46 -2.73
CA VAL A 29 5.95 10.56 -1.77
C VAL A 29 6.39 11.83 -2.47
N LEU A 30 5.63 12.90 -2.27
CA LEU A 30 5.93 14.23 -2.75
C LEU A 30 6.01 15.17 -1.55
N ALA A 31 7.13 15.84 -1.37
CA ALA A 31 7.32 16.75 -0.23
C ALA A 31 8.12 17.97 -0.66
N VAL A 32 8.24 18.93 0.25
CA VAL A 32 8.83 20.24 -0.04
C VAL A 32 10.36 20.23 -0.04
N ASN A 33 11.00 19.20 0.53
CA ASN A 33 12.45 19.05 0.49
C ASN A 33 12.85 17.59 0.36
N GLU A 34 14.08 17.36 -0.07
CA GLU A 34 14.58 16.01 -0.34
C GLU A 34 14.58 15.11 0.90
N ASN A 35 15.02 15.65 2.03
CA ASN A 35 15.12 14.85 3.26
C ASN A 35 13.76 14.36 3.72
N THR A 36 12.77 15.23 3.72
CA THR A 36 11.40 14.85 4.11
C THR A 36 10.85 13.78 3.16
N THR A 37 11.09 13.95 1.86
CA THR A 37 10.65 12.99 0.85
C THR A 37 11.25 11.61 1.11
N LYS A 38 12.57 11.54 1.27
CA LYS A 38 13.28 10.29 1.53
C LYS A 38 12.84 9.64 2.83
N ASN A 39 12.83 10.41 3.90
CA ASN A 39 12.49 9.89 5.21
C ASN A 39 11.05 9.37 5.28
N SER A 40 10.12 10.08 4.64
CA SER A 40 8.72 9.67 4.61
C SER A 40 8.53 8.35 3.87
N LEU A 41 9.17 8.20 2.71
CA LEU A 41 9.03 6.97 1.94
C LEU A 41 9.75 5.80 2.61
N GLU A 42 10.94 6.02 3.16
CA GLU A 42 11.66 4.98 3.90
C GLU A 42 10.86 4.50 5.10
N SER A 43 10.23 5.43 5.81
CA SER A 43 9.37 5.13 6.96
C SER A 43 8.15 4.29 6.53
N LEU A 44 7.52 4.68 5.42
CA LEU A 44 6.37 3.94 4.88
C LEU A 44 6.76 2.52 4.49
N MET A 45 7.90 2.36 3.83
CA MET A 45 8.39 1.04 3.41
C MET A 45 8.78 0.19 4.61
N SER A 46 9.36 0.80 5.63
CA SER A 46 9.70 0.08 6.86
C SER A 46 8.44 -0.45 7.56
N ARG A 47 7.38 0.35 7.59
CA ARG A 47 6.11 -0.10 8.14
C ARG A 47 5.54 -1.27 7.33
N LEU A 48 5.60 -1.17 6.01
CA LEU A 48 5.09 -2.22 5.13
C LEU A 48 5.87 -3.54 5.30
N GLU A 49 7.18 -3.45 5.42
CA GLU A 49 8.02 -4.61 5.67
C GLU A 49 7.68 -5.30 7.00
N ASN A 50 7.23 -4.53 7.98
CA ASN A 50 6.83 -5.04 9.30
C ASN A 50 5.39 -5.54 9.34
N ASP A 51 4.63 -5.35 8.26
CA ASP A 51 3.22 -5.71 8.24
C ASP A 51 3.06 -7.20 7.93
N ASN A 52 2.47 -7.94 8.89
CA ASN A 52 2.34 -9.38 8.76
C ASN A 52 1.25 -9.83 7.76
N ARG A 53 0.49 -8.89 7.20
CA ARG A 53 -0.51 -9.21 6.17
C ARG A 53 0.13 -9.45 4.81
N VAL A 54 1.38 -9.04 4.64
CA VAL A 54 2.13 -9.18 3.39
C VAL A 54 3.55 -9.66 3.66
N GLY A 55 4.16 -10.21 2.64
CA GLY A 55 5.58 -10.57 2.68
C GLY A 55 6.29 -9.94 1.49
N LEU A 56 7.11 -8.94 1.75
CA LEU A 56 7.91 -8.30 0.71
C LEU A 56 9.13 -9.14 0.38
N TYR A 57 9.39 -9.34 -0.90
CA TYR A 57 10.61 -10.02 -1.34
C TYR A 57 11.42 -9.18 -2.32
N LYS A 58 10.87 -8.03 -2.77
CA LYS A 58 11.60 -7.12 -3.65
C LYS A 58 11.20 -5.69 -3.28
N LYS A 59 12.22 -4.82 -3.22
CA LYS A 59 12.03 -3.40 -2.92
C LYS A 59 13.07 -2.59 -3.67
N GLU A 60 12.64 -1.62 -4.46
CA GLU A 60 13.53 -0.83 -5.27
C GLU A 60 13.11 0.63 -5.25
N PHE A 61 13.98 1.49 -4.74
CA PHE A 61 13.77 2.94 -4.75
C PHE A 61 14.18 3.51 -6.09
N GLY A 62 13.39 4.44 -6.60
CA GLY A 62 13.78 5.23 -7.76
C GLY A 62 14.68 6.38 -7.36
N ASP A 63 14.96 7.24 -8.32
CA ASP A 63 15.73 8.45 -8.07
C ASP A 63 14.81 9.59 -7.66
N ILE A 64 15.30 10.44 -6.76
CA ILE A 64 14.55 11.62 -6.35
C ILE A 64 14.48 12.61 -7.50
N ARG A 65 13.32 13.22 -7.70
CA ARG A 65 13.07 14.15 -8.79
C ARG A 65 12.48 15.45 -8.28
N GLU A 66 12.91 16.56 -8.85
CA GLU A 66 12.28 17.86 -8.64
C GLU A 66 10.99 17.93 -9.44
N VAL A 67 9.96 18.49 -8.81
CA VAL A 67 8.67 18.73 -9.44
C VAL A 67 8.34 20.21 -9.30
N GLU A 68 8.12 20.88 -10.42
CA GLU A 68 7.76 22.30 -10.42
C GLU A 68 6.28 22.44 -10.10
N LYS A 69 5.96 23.37 -9.18
CA LYS A 69 4.59 23.71 -8.79
C LYS A 69 3.71 22.49 -8.52
N PRO A 70 4.13 21.63 -7.59
CA PRO A 70 3.37 20.40 -7.31
C PRO A 70 1.97 20.69 -6.79
N ILE A 71 1.81 21.76 -6.03
CA ILE A 71 0.53 22.24 -5.52
C ILE A 71 0.56 23.78 -5.52
N LYS A 72 -0.61 24.38 -5.34
CA LYS A 72 -0.76 25.83 -5.24
C LYS A 72 0.13 26.38 -4.10
N ASN A 73 0.84 27.47 -4.38
CA ASN A 73 1.73 28.17 -3.42
C ASN A 73 3.02 27.41 -3.06
N VAL A 74 3.36 26.37 -3.79
CA VAL A 74 4.64 25.68 -3.63
C VAL A 74 5.35 25.67 -4.97
N ASP A 75 6.53 26.31 -5.03
CA ASP A 75 7.27 26.45 -6.30
C ASP A 75 7.95 25.15 -6.72
N ILE A 76 8.57 24.45 -5.78
CA ILE A 76 9.32 23.23 -6.05
C ILE A 76 8.99 22.19 -5.01
N GLY A 77 8.75 20.98 -5.46
CA GLY A 77 8.64 19.80 -4.61
C GLY A 77 9.60 18.72 -5.06
N TYR A 78 9.68 17.67 -4.29
CA TYR A 78 10.56 16.52 -4.57
C TYR A 78 9.75 15.26 -4.49
N SER A 79 9.88 14.43 -5.52
CA SER A 79 9.15 13.16 -5.64
C SER A 79 10.14 12.01 -5.58
N LEU A 80 9.74 10.96 -4.88
CA LEU A 80 10.49 9.71 -4.83
C LEU A 80 9.50 8.55 -4.89
N THR A 81 9.86 7.54 -5.65
CA THR A 81 9.05 6.34 -5.78
C THR A 81 9.77 5.12 -5.23
N CYS A 82 9.00 4.13 -4.82
CA CYS A 82 9.51 2.82 -4.46
C CYS A 82 8.58 1.76 -5.02
N GLU A 83 9.15 0.82 -5.75
CA GLU A 83 8.41 -0.32 -6.26
C GLU A 83 8.68 -1.53 -5.38
N VAL A 84 7.65 -2.28 -5.07
CA VAL A 84 7.78 -3.50 -4.28
C VAL A 84 7.06 -4.65 -4.98
N GLU A 85 7.55 -5.86 -4.74
CA GLU A 85 6.79 -7.06 -5.03
C GLU A 85 6.58 -7.79 -3.72
N LEU A 86 5.37 -8.27 -3.54
CA LEU A 86 4.96 -8.87 -2.28
C LEU A 86 3.98 -10.01 -2.52
N ILE A 87 3.80 -10.80 -1.48
CA ILE A 87 2.77 -11.83 -1.46
C ILE A 87 1.81 -11.57 -0.31
N SER A 88 0.59 -12.04 -0.47
CA SER A 88 -0.43 -11.99 0.57
C SER A 88 -1.27 -13.26 0.50
N LYS A 89 -1.68 -13.74 1.67
CA LYS A 89 -2.46 -14.98 1.76
C LYS A 89 -3.89 -14.80 1.25
N LYS A 90 -4.48 -13.64 1.50
CA LYS A 90 -5.90 -13.37 1.20
C LYS A 90 -6.07 -12.03 0.52
N PHE A 91 -7.04 -11.96 -0.38
CA PHE A 91 -7.36 -10.72 -1.06
C PHE A 91 -7.82 -9.62 -0.09
N ASP A 92 -8.54 -9.97 0.96
CA ASP A 92 -8.93 -9.02 1.99
C ASP A 92 -7.72 -8.32 2.62
N ASN A 93 -6.64 -9.05 2.87
CA ASN A 93 -5.40 -8.46 3.38
C ASN A 93 -4.83 -7.41 2.43
N LEU A 94 -4.90 -7.68 1.12
CA LEU A 94 -4.44 -6.70 0.12
C LEU A 94 -5.30 -5.44 0.13
N ILE A 95 -6.62 -5.59 0.26
CA ILE A 95 -7.53 -4.45 0.35
C ILE A 95 -7.15 -3.58 1.55
N GLN A 96 -6.93 -4.19 2.70
CA GLN A 96 -6.53 -3.45 3.90
C GLN A 96 -5.21 -2.72 3.72
N VAL A 97 -4.22 -3.38 3.14
CA VAL A 97 -2.91 -2.78 2.88
C VAL A 97 -3.03 -1.62 1.89
N VAL A 98 -3.76 -1.80 0.81
CA VAL A 98 -3.97 -0.75 -0.19
C VAL A 98 -4.64 0.47 0.43
N THR A 99 -5.66 0.26 1.25
CA THR A 99 -6.39 1.38 1.88
C THR A 99 -5.56 2.08 2.94
N GLU A 100 -4.68 1.36 3.62
CA GLU A 100 -3.88 1.92 4.70
C GLU A 100 -2.60 2.59 4.20
N TYR A 101 -1.93 2.01 3.22
CA TYR A 101 -0.64 2.50 2.72
C TYR A 101 -0.75 3.37 1.47
N GLY A 102 -1.85 3.29 0.74
CA GLY A 102 -2.13 4.16 -0.40
C GLY A 102 -1.13 4.10 -1.55
N PRO A 103 -0.85 2.93 -2.13
CA PRO A 103 0.05 2.89 -3.28
C PRO A 103 -0.50 3.69 -4.45
N ALA A 104 0.39 4.28 -5.24
CA ALA A 104 0.02 5.02 -6.44
C ALA A 104 -0.44 4.08 -7.56
N ALA A 105 0.05 2.84 -7.57
CA ALA A 105 -0.34 1.83 -8.53
C ALA A 105 -0.22 0.45 -7.91
N ILE A 106 -1.03 -0.49 -8.39
CA ILE A 106 -1.00 -1.88 -7.95
C ILE A 106 -1.34 -2.78 -9.14
N GLU A 107 -0.69 -3.93 -9.18
CA GLU A 107 -0.99 -4.98 -10.17
C GLU A 107 -0.95 -6.34 -9.49
N ILE A 108 -1.96 -7.17 -9.71
CA ILE A 108 -1.93 -8.56 -9.28
C ILE A 108 -1.17 -9.35 -10.35
N LEU A 109 -0.05 -9.94 -9.95
CA LEU A 109 0.80 -10.69 -10.87
C LEU A 109 0.36 -12.15 -10.97
N GLU A 110 -0.08 -12.74 -9.87
CA GLU A 110 -0.56 -14.13 -9.79
C GLU A 110 -1.52 -14.27 -8.62
N PRO A 111 -2.55 -15.10 -8.72
CA PRO A 111 -2.96 -15.87 -9.90
C PRO A 111 -3.76 -15.00 -10.88
N LYS A 112 -4.10 -15.57 -12.04
CA LYS A 112 -4.91 -14.85 -13.03
C LYS A 112 -6.38 -14.77 -12.64
N LYS A 113 -6.83 -15.68 -11.78
CA LYS A 113 -8.20 -15.72 -11.24
C LYS A 113 -8.11 -15.88 -9.73
N LEU A 114 -8.93 -15.14 -9.02
CA LEU A 114 -9.06 -15.27 -7.59
C LEU A 114 -10.38 -15.98 -7.28
N ASP A 115 -10.30 -17.03 -6.46
CA ASP A 115 -11.47 -17.69 -5.94
C ASP A 115 -11.75 -17.11 -4.57
N ILE A 116 -12.87 -16.41 -4.45
CA ILE A 116 -13.26 -15.73 -3.22
C ILE A 116 -14.57 -16.33 -2.75
N ASP A 117 -14.57 -16.95 -1.57
CA ASP A 117 -15.81 -17.47 -1.01
C ASP A 117 -16.64 -16.35 -0.38
N ALA A 118 -17.88 -16.66 0.01
CA ALA A 118 -18.79 -15.67 0.56
C ALA A 118 -18.28 -15.05 1.85
N GLY A 119 -17.58 -15.81 2.68
CA GLY A 119 -16.99 -15.30 3.92
C GLY A 119 -15.91 -14.26 3.66
N GLU A 120 -15.02 -14.53 2.71
CA GLU A 120 -14.00 -13.56 2.33
C GLU A 120 -14.63 -12.34 1.66
N ALA A 121 -15.61 -12.54 0.77
CA ALA A 121 -16.30 -11.42 0.14
C ALA A 121 -16.97 -10.52 1.19
N GLN A 122 -17.55 -11.11 2.23
CA GLN A 122 -18.15 -10.34 3.32
C GLN A 122 -17.10 -9.55 4.10
N ALA A 123 -15.94 -10.14 4.38
CA ALA A 123 -14.83 -9.45 5.03
C ALA A 123 -14.35 -8.26 4.21
N ILE A 124 -14.29 -8.42 2.90
CA ILE A 124 -13.93 -7.34 1.97
C ILE A 124 -14.94 -6.20 2.05
N LEU A 125 -16.22 -6.50 2.00
CA LEU A 125 -17.27 -5.49 2.11
C LEU A 125 -17.20 -4.74 3.44
N ASN A 126 -16.94 -5.45 4.53
CA ASN A 126 -16.76 -4.82 5.83
C ASN A 126 -15.53 -3.91 5.86
N SER A 127 -14.43 -4.33 5.24
CA SER A 127 -13.22 -3.52 5.15
C SER A 127 -13.48 -2.22 4.39
N ILE A 128 -14.19 -2.30 3.26
CA ILE A 128 -14.55 -1.13 2.47
C ILE A 128 -15.47 -0.20 3.25
N SER A 129 -16.48 -0.77 3.91
CA SER A 129 -17.41 0.01 4.73
C SER A 129 -16.67 0.77 5.84
N GLN A 130 -15.77 0.10 6.53
CA GLN A 130 -14.97 0.72 7.59
C GLN A 130 -14.10 1.86 7.04
N MET A 131 -13.49 1.67 5.88
CA MET A 131 -12.70 2.71 5.23
C MET A 131 -13.57 3.92 4.91
N MET A 132 -14.78 3.72 4.39
CA MET A 132 -15.70 4.80 4.07
C MET A 132 -16.09 5.58 5.34
N HIS A 133 -16.31 4.89 6.45
CA HIS A 133 -16.59 5.54 7.72
C HIS A 133 -15.40 6.37 8.21
N GLN A 134 -14.19 5.88 8.05
CA GLN A 134 -12.99 6.62 8.42
C GLN A 134 -12.83 7.87 7.57
N PHE A 135 -13.08 7.79 6.27
CA PHE A 135 -13.05 8.95 5.39
C PHE A 135 -14.10 10.00 5.78
N ALA A 136 -15.30 9.55 6.09
CA ALA A 136 -16.37 10.45 6.54
C ALA A 136 -15.99 11.17 7.84
N ALA A 137 -15.42 10.45 8.78
CA ALA A 137 -14.96 11.04 10.05
C ALA A 137 -13.86 12.06 9.84
N ALA A 138 -13.01 11.86 8.82
CA ALA A 138 -11.93 12.79 8.47
C ALA A 138 -12.41 13.94 7.56
N GLY A 139 -13.68 13.93 7.14
CA GLY A 139 -14.21 14.92 6.22
C GLY A 139 -13.71 14.81 4.79
N ALA A 140 -13.18 13.64 4.41
CA ALA A 140 -12.59 13.41 3.10
C ALA A 140 -13.59 12.78 2.14
N GLY A 141 -13.27 12.82 0.84
CA GLY A 141 -14.00 12.10 -0.19
C GLY A 141 -15.40 12.55 -0.47
N GLY A 142 -15.79 13.74 -0.01
CA GLY A 142 -17.12 14.27 -0.22
C GLY A 142 -18.21 13.53 0.56
N ILE A 143 -17.84 12.65 1.46
CA ILE A 143 -18.78 11.92 2.30
C ILE A 143 -19.22 12.80 3.46
N VAL A 144 -20.52 12.94 3.65
CA VAL A 144 -21.08 13.74 4.73
C VAL A 144 -21.47 12.79 5.86
N PHE A 145 -20.88 13.02 7.03
CA PHE A 145 -21.28 12.31 8.22
C PHE A 145 -22.45 13.05 8.89
N ILE A 146 -23.62 12.43 8.88
CA ILE A 146 -24.79 13.02 9.49
C ILE A 146 -24.94 12.48 10.90
N LYS A 147 -24.78 13.37 11.87
CA LYS A 147 -24.93 13.01 13.27
C LYS A 147 -26.41 12.88 13.62
N GLY A 148 -26.81 11.73 14.14
CA GLY A 148 -28.16 11.53 14.61
C GLY A 148 -28.51 12.42 15.81
N LYS A 149 -29.78 12.59 16.04
CA LYS A 149 -30.26 13.35 17.19
C LYS A 149 -30.03 12.62 18.50
#